data_b57477973688e37defb48fd307363cf5
#
_entry.id   b57477973688e37defb48fd307363cf5
#
_cell.length_a   1.000
_cell.length_b   1.000
_cell.length_c   1.000
_cell.angle_alpha   90.00
_cell.angle_beta   90.00
_cell.angle_gamma   90.00
#
_symmetry.space_group_name_H-M   'P 1'
#
loop_
_entity.id
_entity.type
_entity.pdbx_description
1 polymer ?
#
loop_
_entity_poly.entity_id
_entity_poly.type
_entity_poly.pdbx_seq_one_letter_code
_entity_poly.pdbx_strand_id
1 'polypeptide(L)'
;MKVFSCLFTVMFLFILSLNAQVNQQVANYGNINWQDQIIRSTGIGAPNPKMPLAAQRAGALEAAKRVALRNLLETVKGMTINSETTVENAMISSDIINTRVSGVVRNFKVVDQRYMSDGSVEVDVEIPLSGVLTDALLPVQPGMPMAPGQGYQGTFSQQSAVFTGLIINAKGTELRPAMAPKIVDEQGNEIYGTGYVSRDYAVQIGVVGYEKDVNRASKNERVTDNPLVIKGLKATGSTECDIVVSNADGQRILSAAKNLNFMEQCKVMVILD
;
A
#
# COMPACT_ATOMS: atom_id res chain seq x y z
N MET A 1 -16.97 -67.78 -4.03
CA MET A 1 -15.90 -66.89 -3.53
C MET A 1 -15.97 -65.61 -4.29
N LYS A 2 -16.49 -64.56 -3.65
CA LYS A 2 -16.63 -63.18 -4.25
C LYS A 2 -15.49 -62.32 -3.75
N VAL A 3 -14.66 -61.88 -4.67
CA VAL A 3 -13.55 -60.96 -4.36
C VAL A 3 -14.09 -59.55 -4.42
N PHE A 4 -14.14 -58.87 -3.28
CA PHE A 4 -14.49 -57.45 -3.17
C PHE A 4 -13.25 -56.64 -3.51
N SER A 5 -13.28 -55.92 -4.66
CA SER A 5 -12.29 -54.94 -5.05
C SER A 5 -12.65 -53.60 -4.41
N CYS A 6 -11.88 -53.19 -3.42
CA CYS A 6 -12.03 -51.92 -2.75
C CYS A 6 -11.26 -50.83 -3.56
N LEU A 7 -11.99 -50.07 -4.35
CA LEU A 7 -11.44 -48.94 -5.12
C LEU A 7 -11.26 -47.72 -4.18
N PHE A 8 -10.03 -47.48 -3.75
CA PHE A 8 -9.67 -46.34 -2.91
C PHE A 8 -9.54 -45.12 -3.80
N THR A 9 -10.61 -44.31 -3.89
CA THR A 9 -10.60 -43.05 -4.59
C THR A 9 -9.89 -41.99 -3.71
N VAL A 10 -8.64 -41.74 -3.97
CA VAL A 10 -7.91 -40.62 -3.34
C VAL A 10 -8.39 -39.33 -3.99
N MET A 11 -9.29 -38.62 -3.32
CA MET A 11 -9.74 -37.29 -3.69
C MET A 11 -8.65 -36.29 -3.29
N PHE A 12 -7.83 -35.88 -4.26
CA PHE A 12 -6.82 -34.84 -4.10
C PHE A 12 -7.55 -33.49 -3.98
N LEU A 13 -7.81 -33.07 -2.74
CA LEU A 13 -8.28 -31.70 -2.47
C LEU A 13 -7.17 -30.72 -2.84
N PHE A 14 -7.28 -30.14 -4.01
CA PHE A 14 -6.51 -28.96 -4.39
C PHE A 14 -7.03 -27.80 -3.54
N ILE A 15 -6.37 -27.52 -2.41
CA ILE A 15 -6.60 -26.30 -1.64
C ILE A 15 -6.00 -25.17 -2.46
N LEU A 16 -6.84 -24.53 -3.30
CA LEU A 16 -6.54 -23.22 -3.87
C LEU A 16 -6.43 -22.26 -2.69
N SER A 17 -5.21 -21.99 -2.27
CA SER A 17 -4.93 -20.86 -1.38
C SER A 17 -5.35 -19.61 -2.11
N LEU A 18 -6.57 -19.11 -1.88
CA LEU A 18 -6.95 -17.76 -2.25
C LEU A 18 -6.02 -16.83 -1.47
N ASN A 19 -4.95 -16.39 -2.13
CA ASN A 19 -4.12 -15.32 -1.63
C ASN A 19 -4.98 -14.05 -1.66
N ALA A 20 -5.67 -13.76 -0.55
CA ALA A 20 -6.39 -12.51 -0.38
C ALA A 20 -5.35 -11.38 -0.31
N GLN A 21 -5.17 -10.68 -1.43
CA GLN A 21 -4.31 -9.50 -1.52
C GLN A 21 -5.01 -8.30 -0.89
N VAL A 22 -4.24 -7.33 -0.41
CA VAL A 22 -4.76 -6.04 0.06
C VAL A 22 -5.02 -5.16 -1.15
N ASN A 23 -6.16 -5.38 -1.80
CA ASN A 23 -6.60 -4.64 -2.97
C ASN A 23 -7.67 -3.64 -2.59
N GLN A 24 -7.51 -2.40 -3.02
CA GLN A 24 -8.51 -1.35 -2.91
C GLN A 24 -8.94 -0.92 -4.30
N GLN A 25 -10.22 -1.11 -4.62
CA GLN A 25 -10.80 -0.58 -5.84
C GLN A 25 -11.07 0.92 -5.64
N VAL A 26 -10.49 1.74 -6.50
CA VAL A 26 -10.71 3.19 -6.55
C VAL A 26 -11.21 3.51 -7.95
N ALA A 27 -12.39 4.11 -8.07
CA ALA A 27 -13.08 4.28 -9.33
C ALA A 27 -13.42 2.94 -10.05
N ASN A 28 -14.13 3.01 -11.18
CA ASN A 28 -14.67 1.83 -11.85
C ASN A 28 -13.62 0.94 -12.54
N TYR A 29 -12.44 1.46 -12.86
CA TYR A 29 -11.42 0.78 -13.65
C TYR A 29 -10.01 0.88 -13.06
N GLY A 30 -9.91 1.24 -11.78
CA GLY A 30 -8.65 1.39 -11.08
C GLY A 30 -8.57 0.54 -9.82
N ASN A 31 -7.41 -0.02 -9.57
CA ASN A 31 -7.11 -0.85 -8.41
C ASN A 31 -5.75 -0.48 -7.82
N ILE A 32 -5.69 -0.38 -6.50
CA ILE A 32 -4.45 -0.21 -5.75
C ILE A 32 -4.16 -1.51 -5.02
N ASN A 33 -3.08 -2.16 -5.38
CA ASN A 33 -2.53 -3.27 -4.63
C ASN A 33 -1.52 -2.73 -3.61
N TRP A 34 -1.96 -2.59 -2.39
CA TRP A 34 -1.14 -2.06 -1.29
C TRP A 34 -0.05 -3.02 -0.82
N GLN A 35 -0.25 -4.32 -1.02
CA GLN A 35 0.73 -5.35 -0.67
C GLN A 35 1.92 -5.33 -1.62
N ASP A 36 1.65 -5.31 -2.93
CA ASP A 36 2.67 -5.30 -3.97
C ASP A 36 3.12 -3.86 -4.32
N GLN A 37 2.47 -2.85 -3.74
CA GLN A 37 2.71 -1.43 -3.98
C GLN A 37 2.62 -1.05 -5.46
N ILE A 38 1.52 -1.47 -6.12
CA ILE A 38 1.25 -1.22 -7.53
C ILE A 38 -0.13 -0.60 -7.69
N ILE A 39 -0.22 0.42 -8.53
CA ILE A 39 -1.49 1.00 -8.99
C ILE A 39 -1.72 0.55 -10.41
N ARG A 40 -2.89 -0.02 -10.68
CA ARG A 40 -3.26 -0.56 -11.99
C ARG A 40 -4.58 0.03 -12.47
N SER A 41 -4.68 0.29 -13.77
CA SER A 41 -5.95 0.67 -14.38
C SER A 41 -6.11 0.07 -15.77
N THR A 42 -7.37 -0.02 -16.19
CA THR A 42 -7.75 -0.55 -17.49
C THR A 42 -8.39 0.55 -18.35
N GLY A 43 -8.09 0.54 -19.63
CA GLY A 43 -8.73 1.41 -20.61
C GLY A 43 -9.21 0.63 -21.84
N ILE A 44 -10.34 1.02 -22.36
CA ILE A 44 -10.96 0.39 -23.56
C ILE A 44 -11.04 1.45 -24.66
N GLY A 45 -10.63 1.05 -25.87
CA GLY A 45 -10.70 1.87 -27.07
C GLY A 45 -11.49 1.16 -28.17
N ALA A 46 -12.48 1.83 -28.73
CA ALA A 46 -13.28 1.32 -29.84
C ALA A 46 -12.64 1.71 -31.19
N PRO A 47 -12.78 0.86 -32.21
CA PRO A 47 -12.35 1.21 -33.58
C PRO A 47 -13.20 2.37 -34.12
N ASN A 48 -12.55 3.28 -34.86
CA ASN A 48 -13.28 4.35 -35.57
C ASN A 48 -13.71 3.85 -36.96
N PRO A 49 -15.01 3.67 -37.21
CA PRO A 49 -15.50 3.13 -38.51
C PRO A 49 -15.23 4.06 -39.69
N LYS A 50 -14.90 5.32 -39.46
CA LYS A 50 -14.53 6.28 -40.50
C LYS A 50 -13.09 6.14 -40.99
N MET A 51 -12.26 5.36 -40.27
CA MET A 51 -10.87 5.11 -40.66
C MET A 51 -10.75 3.85 -41.54
N PRO A 52 -9.73 3.77 -42.40
CA PRO A 52 -9.44 2.53 -43.13
C PRO A 52 -9.23 1.35 -42.16
N LEU A 53 -9.69 0.16 -42.52
CA LEU A 53 -9.60 -1.05 -41.66
C LEU A 53 -8.19 -1.28 -41.08
N ALA A 54 -7.15 -1.06 -41.90
CA ALA A 54 -5.76 -1.20 -41.45
C ALA A 54 -5.36 -0.24 -40.32
N ALA A 55 -6.02 0.93 -40.22
CA ALA A 55 -5.73 1.93 -39.18
C ALA A 55 -6.66 1.83 -37.98
N GLN A 56 -7.81 1.14 -38.10
CA GLN A 56 -8.80 1.06 -37.01
C GLN A 56 -8.22 0.43 -35.75
N ARG A 57 -7.49 -0.68 -35.86
CA ARG A 57 -6.91 -1.39 -34.69
C ARG A 57 -5.84 -0.54 -33.99
N ALA A 58 -4.98 0.12 -34.76
CA ALA A 58 -3.97 1.02 -34.18
C ALA A 58 -4.63 2.22 -33.48
N GLY A 59 -5.67 2.79 -34.08
CA GLY A 59 -6.46 3.86 -33.48
C GLY A 59 -7.17 3.44 -32.19
N ALA A 60 -7.75 2.23 -32.16
CA ALA A 60 -8.38 1.66 -30.98
C ALA A 60 -7.36 1.44 -29.85
N LEU A 61 -6.16 0.94 -30.15
CA LEU A 61 -5.08 0.79 -29.18
C LEU A 61 -4.66 2.12 -28.54
N GLU A 62 -4.46 3.15 -29.36
CA GLU A 62 -4.11 4.48 -28.84
C GLU A 62 -5.25 5.11 -28.04
N ALA A 63 -6.50 4.89 -28.43
CA ALA A 63 -7.66 5.31 -27.63
C ALA A 63 -7.70 4.59 -26.28
N ALA A 64 -7.48 3.27 -26.25
CA ALA A 64 -7.42 2.46 -25.03
C ALA A 64 -6.34 2.98 -24.07
N LYS A 65 -5.12 3.26 -24.55
CA LYS A 65 -4.03 3.81 -23.72
C LYS A 65 -4.40 5.17 -23.12
N ARG A 66 -5.06 6.05 -23.86
CA ARG A 66 -5.50 7.36 -23.36
C ARG A 66 -6.59 7.23 -22.29
N VAL A 67 -7.52 6.28 -22.48
CA VAL A 67 -8.54 5.97 -21.47
C VAL A 67 -7.90 5.38 -20.22
N ALA A 68 -6.97 4.43 -20.37
CA ALA A 68 -6.23 3.85 -19.26
C ALA A 68 -5.45 4.91 -18.47
N LEU A 69 -4.76 5.84 -19.16
CA LEU A 69 -4.05 6.95 -18.53
C LEU A 69 -4.99 7.84 -17.69
N ARG A 70 -6.16 8.19 -18.24
CA ARG A 70 -7.16 8.98 -17.51
C ARG A 70 -7.64 8.22 -16.27
N ASN A 71 -8.00 6.96 -16.42
CA ASN A 71 -8.46 6.11 -15.32
C ASN A 71 -7.37 5.94 -14.25
N LEU A 72 -6.10 5.79 -14.66
CA LEU A 72 -4.96 5.72 -13.75
C LEU A 72 -4.80 7.01 -12.94
N LEU A 73 -4.94 8.17 -13.59
CA LEU A 73 -4.86 9.46 -12.90
C LEU A 73 -6.00 9.63 -11.87
N GLU A 74 -7.22 9.25 -12.22
CA GLU A 74 -8.35 9.28 -11.29
C GLU A 74 -8.15 8.30 -10.11
N THR A 75 -7.57 7.13 -10.38
CA THR A 75 -7.21 6.18 -9.32
C THR A 75 -6.18 6.78 -8.35
N VAL A 76 -5.13 7.40 -8.88
CA VAL A 76 -4.09 8.07 -8.07
C VAL A 76 -4.68 9.22 -7.26
N LYS A 77 -5.54 10.05 -7.84
CA LYS A 77 -6.21 11.15 -7.12
C LYS A 77 -7.05 10.67 -5.95
N GLY A 78 -7.75 9.54 -6.12
CA GLY A 78 -8.60 8.94 -5.08
C GLY A 78 -7.84 8.29 -3.92
N MET A 79 -6.49 8.23 -3.98
CA MET A 79 -5.69 7.68 -2.90
C MET A 79 -5.64 8.57 -1.67
N THR A 80 -5.64 7.94 -0.50
CA THR A 80 -5.38 8.59 0.78
C THR A 80 -3.88 8.69 1.02
N ILE A 81 -3.38 9.89 1.29
CA ILE A 81 -1.99 10.09 1.70
C ILE A 81 -1.87 9.82 3.21
N ASN A 82 -2.67 10.50 4.00
CA ASN A 82 -2.76 10.36 5.46
C ASN A 82 -4.17 10.70 5.95
N SER A 83 -4.39 10.75 7.26
CA SER A 83 -5.69 11.06 7.85
C SER A 83 -6.24 12.45 7.53
N GLU A 84 -5.45 13.34 6.98
CA GLU A 84 -5.83 14.75 6.75
C GLU A 84 -6.05 15.05 5.27
N THR A 85 -5.40 14.31 4.35
CA THR A 85 -5.41 14.67 2.93
C THR A 85 -5.38 13.46 1.99
N THR A 86 -5.97 13.66 0.82
CA THR A 86 -5.89 12.77 -0.34
C THR A 86 -4.91 13.32 -1.37
N VAL A 87 -4.56 12.50 -2.35
CA VAL A 87 -3.72 12.96 -3.48
C VAL A 87 -4.41 14.09 -4.24
N GLU A 88 -5.71 14.03 -4.46
CA GLU A 88 -6.48 15.08 -5.13
C GLU A 88 -6.35 16.42 -4.40
N ASN A 89 -6.57 16.43 -3.09
CA ASN A 89 -6.42 17.65 -2.28
C ASN A 89 -5.00 18.22 -2.31
N ALA A 90 -3.99 17.34 -2.27
CA ALA A 90 -2.60 17.75 -2.38
C ALA A 90 -2.27 18.36 -3.77
N MET A 91 -2.83 17.79 -4.84
CA MET A 91 -2.68 18.31 -6.21
C MET A 91 -3.39 19.66 -6.39
N ILE A 92 -4.55 19.87 -5.77
CA ILE A 92 -5.27 21.15 -5.79
C ILE A 92 -4.48 22.22 -5.02
N SER A 93 -3.87 21.84 -3.90
CA SER A 93 -3.14 22.76 -3.01
C SER A 93 -1.75 23.13 -3.53
N SER A 94 -1.20 22.37 -4.48
CA SER A 94 0.17 22.56 -4.97
C SER A 94 0.36 22.22 -6.45
N ASP A 95 0.65 23.22 -7.26
CA ASP A 95 0.98 23.02 -8.69
C ASP A 95 2.22 22.14 -8.89
N ILE A 96 3.15 22.17 -7.95
CA ILE A 96 4.37 21.34 -8.00
C ILE A 96 3.98 19.86 -7.84
N ILE A 97 3.14 19.54 -6.87
CA ILE A 97 2.64 18.16 -6.65
C ILE A 97 1.83 17.74 -7.87
N ASN A 98 0.92 18.58 -8.36
CA ASN A 98 0.11 18.31 -9.55
C ASN A 98 0.98 17.97 -10.77
N THR A 99 2.01 18.77 -11.03
CA THR A 99 2.94 18.56 -12.15
C THR A 99 3.73 17.27 -11.99
N ARG A 100 4.25 16.99 -10.79
CA ARG A 100 5.03 15.77 -10.52
C ARG A 100 4.18 14.52 -10.66
N VAL A 101 3.01 14.47 -10.01
CA VAL A 101 2.08 13.33 -10.08
C VAL A 101 1.64 13.07 -11.53
N SER A 102 1.25 14.13 -12.25
CA SER A 102 0.88 14.02 -13.66
C SER A 102 2.03 13.51 -14.53
N GLY A 103 3.26 13.89 -14.22
CA GLY A 103 4.46 13.38 -14.89
C GLY A 103 4.69 11.89 -14.63
N VAL A 104 4.55 11.46 -13.38
CA VAL A 104 4.69 10.04 -13.01
C VAL A 104 3.64 9.18 -13.71
N VAL A 105 2.38 9.60 -13.67
CA VAL A 105 1.26 8.86 -14.26
C VAL A 105 1.42 8.71 -15.77
N ARG A 106 2.00 9.68 -16.46
CA ARG A 106 2.29 9.60 -17.92
C ARG A 106 3.36 8.55 -18.27
N ASN A 107 4.21 8.18 -17.32
CA ASN A 107 5.25 7.17 -17.50
C ASN A 107 4.77 5.75 -17.13
N PHE A 108 3.47 5.48 -17.29
CA PHE A 108 2.90 4.18 -17.03
C PHE A 108 3.51 3.07 -17.90
N LYS A 109 3.51 1.86 -17.37
CA LYS A 109 3.89 0.65 -18.10
C LYS A 109 2.62 -0.05 -18.58
N VAL A 110 2.58 -0.44 -19.84
CA VAL A 110 1.55 -1.35 -20.36
C VAL A 110 1.92 -2.77 -19.95
N VAL A 111 1.01 -3.45 -19.26
CA VAL A 111 1.22 -4.81 -18.75
C VAL A 111 0.42 -5.86 -19.48
N ASP A 112 -0.71 -5.48 -20.09
CA ASP A 112 -1.50 -6.38 -20.92
C ASP A 112 -2.24 -5.63 -22.02
N GLN A 113 -2.50 -6.33 -23.14
CA GLN A 113 -3.27 -5.82 -24.27
C GLN A 113 -4.16 -6.94 -24.82
N ARG A 114 -5.45 -6.72 -24.81
CA ARG A 114 -6.46 -7.67 -25.29
C ARG A 114 -7.19 -7.10 -26.49
N TYR A 115 -7.24 -7.86 -27.57
CA TYR A 115 -7.95 -7.51 -28.80
C TYR A 115 -9.26 -8.28 -28.86
N MET A 116 -10.38 -7.56 -28.90
CA MET A 116 -11.72 -8.13 -28.92
C MET A 116 -12.19 -8.42 -30.36
N SER A 117 -13.18 -9.29 -30.50
CA SER A 117 -13.74 -9.68 -31.78
C SER A 117 -14.47 -8.56 -32.52
N ASP A 118 -14.99 -7.56 -31.79
CA ASP A 118 -15.63 -6.36 -32.31
C ASP A 118 -14.63 -5.28 -32.79
N GLY A 119 -13.33 -5.58 -32.70
CA GLY A 119 -12.25 -4.66 -33.08
C GLY A 119 -11.86 -3.68 -31.97
N SER A 120 -12.52 -3.71 -30.82
CA SER A 120 -12.08 -2.94 -29.64
C SER A 120 -10.79 -3.50 -29.05
N VAL A 121 -10.07 -2.65 -28.34
CA VAL A 121 -8.83 -3.01 -27.65
C VAL A 121 -8.95 -2.61 -26.18
N GLU A 122 -8.57 -3.52 -25.31
CA GLU A 122 -8.45 -3.29 -23.88
C GLU A 122 -6.99 -3.29 -23.48
N VAL A 123 -6.58 -2.33 -22.68
CA VAL A 123 -5.19 -2.15 -22.22
C VAL A 123 -5.14 -2.00 -20.72
N ASP A 124 -4.32 -2.81 -20.06
CA ASP A 124 -3.99 -2.65 -18.66
C ASP A 124 -2.65 -1.93 -18.51
N VAL A 125 -2.64 -0.93 -17.66
CA VAL A 125 -1.47 -0.12 -17.34
C VAL A 125 -1.20 -0.13 -15.85
N GLU A 126 0.08 0.03 -15.48
CA GLU A 126 0.48 0.10 -14.09
C GLU A 126 1.57 1.14 -13.83
N ILE A 127 1.61 1.64 -12.60
CA ILE A 127 2.71 2.41 -12.03
C ILE A 127 3.03 1.88 -10.62
N PRO A 128 4.29 1.97 -10.17
CA PRO A 128 4.62 1.68 -8.78
C PRO A 128 4.08 2.77 -7.85
N LEU A 129 3.63 2.36 -6.66
CA LEU A 129 3.24 3.26 -5.58
C LEU A 129 4.48 3.87 -4.91
N SER A 130 5.54 3.06 -4.73
CA SER A 130 6.84 3.48 -4.21
C SER A 130 7.68 4.24 -5.26
N GLY A 131 8.81 4.76 -4.87
CA GLY A 131 9.71 5.50 -5.76
C GLY A 131 9.21 6.91 -6.07
N VAL A 132 9.15 7.26 -7.35
CA VAL A 132 8.90 8.62 -7.81
C VAL A 132 7.52 9.17 -7.39
N LEU A 133 6.50 8.30 -7.30
CA LEU A 133 5.16 8.74 -6.84
C LEU A 133 5.20 9.09 -5.35
N THR A 134 5.80 8.25 -4.52
CA THR A 134 5.96 8.53 -3.09
C THR A 134 6.82 9.77 -2.88
N ASP A 135 7.92 9.95 -3.63
CA ASP A 135 8.74 11.16 -3.57
C ASP A 135 7.98 12.43 -3.94
N ALA A 136 7.05 12.34 -4.90
CA ALA A 136 6.23 13.48 -5.30
C ALA A 136 5.20 13.88 -4.24
N LEU A 137 4.70 12.93 -3.45
CA LEU A 137 3.57 13.09 -2.53
C LEU A 137 3.99 13.28 -1.06
N LEU A 138 5.12 12.71 -0.64
CA LEU A 138 5.59 12.92 0.73
C LEU A 138 6.07 14.37 0.91
N PRO A 139 5.65 15.02 2.03
CA PRO A 139 6.09 16.38 2.31
C PRO A 139 7.62 16.45 2.40
N VAL A 140 8.19 17.48 1.81
CA VAL A 140 9.61 17.81 2.00
C VAL A 140 9.74 18.36 3.40
N GLN A 141 10.05 17.51 4.37
CA GLN A 141 10.51 18.00 5.67
C GLN A 141 12.01 18.30 5.55
N PRO A 142 12.44 19.57 5.73
CA PRO A 142 13.85 19.85 5.88
C PRO A 142 14.33 19.15 7.14
N GLY A 143 15.28 18.23 6.99
CA GLY A 143 15.87 17.38 8.01
C GLY A 143 15.81 17.91 9.43
N MET A 144 14.81 17.50 10.18
CA MET A 144 14.93 17.35 11.61
C MET A 144 15.04 15.85 11.87
N PRO A 145 16.20 15.36 12.34
CA PRO A 145 16.20 14.14 13.09
C PRO A 145 15.38 14.45 14.33
N MET A 146 14.11 14.00 14.37
CA MET A 146 13.36 14.04 15.61
C MET A 146 14.09 13.09 16.56
N ALA A 147 14.72 13.71 17.58
CA ALA A 147 15.34 12.95 18.66
C ALA A 147 14.27 12.01 19.23
N PRO A 148 14.52 10.70 19.34
CA PRO A 148 13.57 9.78 19.94
C PRO A 148 13.33 10.23 21.39
N GLY A 149 12.08 10.66 21.67
CA GLY A 149 11.58 10.73 23.04
C GLY A 149 11.87 11.99 23.85
N GLN A 150 11.44 13.15 23.38
CA GLN A 150 11.12 14.24 24.32
C GLN A 150 9.66 14.09 24.76
N GLY A 151 9.42 13.21 25.75
CA GLY A 151 8.09 13.06 26.35
C GLY A 151 7.97 11.95 27.38
N TYR A 152 8.77 10.91 27.30
CA TYR A 152 8.66 9.78 28.22
C TYR A 152 9.93 9.59 29.04
N GLN A 153 9.96 10.16 30.26
CA GLN A 153 10.93 9.80 31.29
C GLN A 153 10.37 8.61 32.11
N GLY A 154 10.53 7.41 31.58
CA GLY A 154 10.29 6.17 32.27
C GLY A 154 11.61 5.45 32.54
N THR A 155 11.97 5.19 33.77
CA THR A 155 13.08 4.32 34.18
C THR A 155 12.74 2.88 33.80
N PHE A 156 13.37 2.35 32.76
CA PHE A 156 13.23 0.94 32.39
C PHE A 156 14.54 0.19 32.62
N SER A 157 14.54 -0.64 33.62
CA SER A 157 15.44 -1.77 33.72
C SER A 157 14.74 -2.96 33.07
N GLN A 158 15.24 -3.48 31.95
CA GLN A 158 15.37 -4.91 31.68
C GLN A 158 15.75 -5.17 30.21
N GLN A 159 16.45 -6.28 29.98
CA GLN A 159 16.90 -6.86 28.74
C GLN A 159 15.88 -6.67 27.61
N SER A 160 16.10 -5.65 26.80
CA SER A 160 15.23 -5.39 25.63
C SER A 160 15.53 -6.43 24.58
N ALA A 161 14.55 -7.28 24.28
CA ALA A 161 14.61 -8.13 23.10
C ALA A 161 14.91 -7.25 21.88
N VAL A 162 15.83 -7.70 21.04
CA VAL A 162 16.22 -7.00 19.81
C VAL A 162 15.14 -7.27 18.77
N PHE A 163 14.26 -6.30 18.50
CA PHE A 163 13.23 -6.41 17.49
C PHE A 163 13.73 -5.85 16.15
N THR A 164 13.47 -6.57 15.06
CA THR A 164 13.93 -6.23 13.72
C THR A 164 12.94 -5.37 12.93
N GLY A 165 11.70 -5.25 13.40
CA GLY A 165 10.62 -4.49 12.79
C GLY A 165 9.40 -4.45 13.67
N LEU A 166 8.33 -3.83 13.18
CA LEU A 166 7.05 -3.69 13.86
C LEU A 166 5.91 -4.24 13.00
N ILE A 167 5.02 -5.02 13.58
CA ILE A 167 3.76 -5.45 12.96
C ILE A 167 2.60 -4.94 13.82
N ILE A 168 1.71 -4.16 13.24
CA ILE A 168 0.46 -3.75 13.86
C ILE A 168 -0.67 -4.62 13.30
N ASN A 169 -1.27 -5.44 14.16
CA ASN A 169 -2.45 -6.22 13.80
C ASN A 169 -3.70 -5.37 13.99
N ALA A 170 -4.18 -4.78 12.88
CA ALA A 170 -5.36 -3.92 12.84
C ALA A 170 -6.65 -4.65 12.42
N LYS A 171 -6.65 -5.99 12.43
CA LYS A 171 -7.87 -6.75 12.11
C LYS A 171 -9.02 -6.40 13.04
N GLY A 172 -10.20 -6.22 12.45
CA GLY A 172 -11.43 -5.85 13.16
C GLY A 172 -11.51 -4.37 13.55
N THR A 173 -10.62 -3.52 13.03
CA THR A 173 -10.64 -2.07 13.32
C THR A 173 -11.20 -1.22 12.18
N GLU A 174 -11.54 -1.84 11.03
CA GLU A 174 -12.00 -1.18 9.81
C GLU A 174 -10.99 -0.16 9.25
N LEU A 175 -9.70 -0.37 9.56
CA LEU A 175 -8.62 0.50 9.10
C LEU A 175 -8.54 0.51 7.57
N ARG A 176 -8.48 1.70 6.99
CA ARG A 176 -8.28 1.91 5.55
C ARG A 176 -6.82 2.13 5.23
N PRO A 177 -6.29 1.51 4.18
CA PRO A 177 -4.91 1.72 3.79
C PRO A 177 -4.67 3.15 3.28
N ALA A 178 -3.48 3.68 3.60
CA ALA A 178 -2.99 4.98 3.16
C ALA A 178 -1.48 4.94 2.91
N MET A 179 -0.94 5.93 2.20
CA MET A 179 0.49 6.00 1.91
C MET A 179 1.35 6.24 3.16
N ALA A 180 0.86 7.07 4.06
CA ALA A 180 1.59 7.52 5.24
C ALA A 180 0.66 7.60 6.47
N PRO A 181 0.13 6.45 6.95
CA PRO A 181 -0.70 6.41 8.15
C PRO A 181 0.15 6.69 9.39
N LYS A 182 -0.52 7.13 10.46
CA LYS A 182 0.10 7.28 11.77
C LYS A 182 -0.28 6.13 12.70
N ILE A 183 0.61 5.81 13.62
CA ILE A 183 0.31 5.00 14.79
C ILE A 183 0.31 5.97 15.98
N VAL A 184 -0.78 6.01 16.73
CA VAL A 184 -0.96 6.90 17.87
C VAL A 184 -1.32 6.10 19.13
N ASP A 185 -1.06 6.64 20.31
CA ASP A 185 -1.53 6.07 21.57
C ASP A 185 -2.99 6.47 21.87
N GLU A 186 -3.52 6.01 23.00
CA GLU A 186 -4.90 6.31 23.44
C GLU A 186 -5.12 7.80 23.74
N GLN A 187 -4.04 8.58 23.98
CA GLN A 187 -4.08 10.02 24.18
C GLN A 187 -3.92 10.80 22.87
N GLY A 188 -3.65 10.14 21.74
CA GLY A 188 -3.44 10.76 20.44
C GLY A 188 -1.98 11.21 20.21
N ASN A 189 -1.04 10.82 21.06
CA ASN A 189 0.37 11.10 20.82
C ASN A 189 0.88 10.20 19.68
N GLU A 190 1.60 10.81 18.73
CA GLU A 190 2.17 10.07 17.59
C GLU A 190 3.33 9.18 18.05
N ILE A 191 3.21 7.88 17.78
CA ILE A 191 4.21 6.86 18.05
C ILE A 191 5.05 6.58 16.80
N TYR A 192 4.39 6.64 15.61
CA TYR A 192 5.01 6.42 14.31
C TYR A 192 4.25 7.20 13.23
N GLY A 193 4.97 7.71 12.25
CA GLY A 193 4.46 8.45 11.10
C GLY A 193 5.60 9.03 10.29
N THR A 194 5.33 9.97 9.40
CA THR A 194 6.33 10.58 8.51
C THR A 194 7.45 11.31 9.24
N GLY A 195 7.22 11.76 10.47
CA GLY A 195 8.24 12.42 11.31
C GLY A 195 9.31 11.45 11.86
N TYR A 196 9.07 10.14 11.82
CA TYR A 196 9.97 9.13 12.38
C TYR A 196 10.80 8.40 11.33
N VAL A 197 10.52 8.60 10.04
CA VAL A 197 11.12 7.83 8.95
C VAL A 197 12.15 8.64 8.16
N SER A 198 13.17 7.96 7.66
CA SER A 198 14.04 8.53 6.64
C SER A 198 13.28 8.61 5.32
N ARG A 199 13.38 9.78 4.66
CA ARG A 199 12.76 9.99 3.36
C ARG A 199 13.23 8.96 2.33
N ASP A 200 14.51 8.64 2.33
CA ASP A 200 15.08 7.69 1.37
C ASP A 200 14.44 6.30 1.49
N TYR A 201 14.27 5.79 2.71
CA TYR A 201 13.57 4.53 2.95
C TYR A 201 12.07 4.64 2.60
N ALA A 202 11.41 5.74 3.00
CA ALA A 202 10.00 5.95 2.69
C ALA A 202 9.75 6.00 1.17
N VAL A 203 10.65 6.61 0.40
CA VAL A 203 10.57 6.64 -1.07
C VAL A 203 10.80 5.23 -1.65
N GLN A 204 11.79 4.49 -1.15
CA GLN A 204 12.14 3.17 -1.72
C GLN A 204 11.08 2.10 -1.45
N ILE A 205 10.55 2.03 -0.24
CA ILE A 205 9.69 0.91 0.19
C ILE A 205 8.32 1.37 0.73
N GLY A 206 8.04 2.66 0.77
CA GLY A 206 6.83 3.23 1.41
C GLY A 206 6.97 3.34 2.93
N VAL A 207 6.16 4.19 3.56
CA VAL A 207 6.17 4.43 5.01
C VAL A 207 5.77 3.16 5.78
N VAL A 208 4.76 2.43 5.30
CA VAL A 208 4.33 1.13 5.84
C VAL A 208 4.12 0.12 4.72
N GLY A 209 4.21 -1.17 5.06
CA GLY A 209 3.73 -2.26 4.21
C GLY A 209 2.39 -2.78 4.72
N TYR A 210 1.60 -3.40 3.85
CA TYR A 210 0.31 -3.98 4.19
C TYR A 210 0.26 -5.47 3.90
N GLU A 211 -0.42 -6.22 4.74
CA GLU A 211 -0.64 -7.66 4.59
C GLU A 211 -1.98 -8.04 5.24
N LYS A 212 -2.53 -9.21 4.89
CA LYS A 212 -3.74 -9.77 5.50
C LYS A 212 -3.47 -10.86 6.52
N ASP A 213 -2.25 -11.35 6.58
CA ASP A 213 -1.87 -12.45 7.47
C ASP A 213 -0.61 -12.12 8.27
N VAL A 214 -0.68 -12.30 9.59
CA VAL A 214 0.42 -12.00 10.52
C VAL A 214 1.63 -12.90 10.26
N ASN A 215 1.42 -14.19 9.91
CA ASN A 215 2.52 -15.12 9.69
C ASN A 215 3.26 -14.80 8.39
N ARG A 216 2.53 -14.33 7.36
CA ARG A 216 3.14 -13.84 6.12
C ARG A 216 3.90 -12.55 6.37
N ALA A 217 3.32 -11.61 7.10
CA ALA A 217 3.98 -10.37 7.47
C ALA A 217 5.27 -10.61 8.27
N SER A 218 5.26 -11.56 9.22
CA SER A 218 6.44 -11.89 10.02
C SER A 218 7.61 -12.48 9.23
N LYS A 219 7.33 -13.00 8.02
CA LYS A 219 8.34 -13.53 7.09
C LYS A 219 8.71 -12.52 5.99
N ASN A 220 8.11 -11.34 6.00
CA ASN A 220 8.38 -10.31 5.01
C ASN A 220 9.76 -9.69 5.25
N GLU A 221 10.53 -9.50 4.19
CA GLU A 221 11.87 -8.91 4.21
C GLU A 221 11.90 -7.52 4.87
N ARG A 222 10.77 -6.80 4.84
CA ARG A 222 10.65 -5.48 5.46
C ARG A 222 10.89 -5.51 6.97
N VAL A 223 10.34 -6.52 7.68
CA VAL A 223 10.41 -6.60 9.15
C VAL A 223 11.38 -7.65 9.66
N THR A 224 11.81 -8.57 8.76
CA THR A 224 12.75 -9.66 9.03
C THR A 224 12.37 -10.59 10.19
N ASP A 225 13.34 -11.24 10.86
CA ASP A 225 13.13 -12.49 11.59
C ASP A 225 12.45 -12.35 12.96
N ASN A 226 12.47 -11.18 13.59
CA ASN A 226 11.95 -10.98 14.94
C ASN A 226 11.17 -9.67 15.09
N PRO A 227 10.03 -9.48 14.42
CA PRO A 227 9.23 -8.28 14.55
C PRO A 227 8.49 -8.22 15.90
N LEU A 228 8.36 -7.01 16.44
CA LEU A 228 7.45 -6.72 17.54
C LEU A 228 6.01 -6.72 17.00
N VAL A 229 5.15 -7.61 17.52
CA VAL A 229 3.75 -7.69 17.11
C VAL A 229 2.87 -7.00 18.16
N ILE A 230 2.08 -6.02 17.71
CA ILE A 230 1.19 -5.20 18.55
C ILE A 230 -0.23 -5.28 17.99
N LYS A 231 -1.22 -5.29 18.87
CA LYS A 231 -2.63 -5.25 18.48
C LYS A 231 -3.09 -3.79 18.32
N GLY A 232 -3.66 -3.43 17.17
CA GLY A 232 -4.41 -2.20 17.00
C GLY A 232 -5.74 -2.27 17.73
N LEU A 233 -6.15 -1.15 18.33
CA LEU A 233 -7.40 -1.04 19.10
C LEU A 233 -8.55 -0.55 18.23
N LYS A 234 -8.32 0.48 17.44
CA LYS A 234 -9.31 1.10 16.54
C LYS A 234 -8.63 1.94 15.47
N ALA A 235 -9.29 2.12 14.35
CA ALA A 235 -8.94 3.15 13.37
C ALA A 235 -9.33 4.55 13.88
N THR A 236 -8.65 5.59 13.40
CA THR A 236 -8.91 6.99 13.74
C THR A 236 -8.51 7.91 12.59
N GLY A 237 -8.79 9.21 12.75
CA GLY A 237 -8.57 10.22 11.71
C GLY A 237 -9.76 10.35 10.76
N SER A 238 -9.81 11.42 9.97
CA SER A 238 -10.96 11.71 9.08
C SER A 238 -11.14 10.69 7.96
N THR A 239 -10.08 9.98 7.59
CA THR A 239 -10.07 8.93 6.56
C THR A 239 -9.97 7.52 7.12
N GLU A 240 -10.01 7.36 8.46
CA GLU A 240 -9.90 6.06 9.15
C GLU A 240 -8.63 5.28 8.79
N CYS A 241 -7.53 5.97 8.54
CA CYS A 241 -6.27 5.34 8.14
C CYS A 241 -5.20 5.34 9.24
N ASP A 242 -5.37 6.08 10.33
CA ASP A 242 -4.48 6.05 11.48
C ASP A 242 -4.94 4.99 12.48
N ILE A 243 -4.00 4.37 13.18
CA ILE A 243 -4.28 3.28 14.11
C ILE A 243 -3.94 3.65 15.56
N VAL A 244 -4.88 3.41 16.46
CA VAL A 244 -4.67 3.59 17.91
C VAL A 244 -4.13 2.30 18.50
N VAL A 245 -3.06 2.40 19.28
CA VAL A 245 -2.53 1.31 20.12
C VAL A 245 -2.68 1.67 21.59
N SER A 246 -2.56 0.67 22.50
CA SER A 246 -2.59 0.97 23.92
C SER A 246 -1.37 1.81 24.35
N ASN A 247 -1.52 2.61 25.40
CA ASN A 247 -0.40 3.39 25.95
C ASN A 247 0.79 2.51 26.32
N ALA A 248 0.53 1.34 26.88
CA ALA A 248 1.57 0.37 27.24
C ALA A 248 2.30 -0.14 25.98
N ASP A 249 1.57 -0.44 24.91
CA ASP A 249 2.17 -0.88 23.64
C ASP A 249 2.90 0.25 22.93
N GLY A 250 2.38 1.48 23.00
CA GLY A 250 3.10 2.67 22.50
C GLY A 250 4.47 2.82 23.17
N GLN A 251 4.54 2.67 24.48
CA GLN A 251 5.81 2.69 25.22
C GLN A 251 6.73 1.54 24.84
N ARG A 252 6.19 0.33 24.60
CA ARG A 252 6.96 -0.83 24.14
C ARG A 252 7.58 -0.58 22.77
N ILE A 253 6.82 0.01 21.83
CA ILE A 253 7.29 0.36 20.49
C ILE A 253 8.43 1.37 20.58
N LEU A 254 8.24 2.47 21.31
CA LEU A 254 9.27 3.52 21.48
C LEU A 254 10.53 2.99 22.16
N SER A 255 10.39 2.10 23.15
CA SER A 255 11.52 1.47 23.83
C SER A 255 12.29 0.53 22.92
N ALA A 256 11.59 -0.26 22.08
CA ALA A 256 12.21 -1.16 21.11
C ALA A 256 12.95 -0.37 20.03
N ALA A 257 12.40 0.75 19.57
CA ALA A 257 12.99 1.59 18.52
C ALA A 257 14.30 2.28 18.96
N LYS A 258 14.50 2.53 20.26
CA LYS A 258 15.75 3.13 20.77
C LYS A 258 16.99 2.28 20.49
N ASN A 259 16.84 0.97 20.39
CA ASN A 259 17.95 0.04 20.19
C ASN A 259 18.23 -0.28 18.73
N LEU A 260 17.24 -0.09 17.86
CA LEU A 260 17.32 -0.40 16.44
C LEU A 260 16.45 0.59 15.65
N ASN A 261 17.04 1.25 14.65
CA ASN A 261 16.36 2.26 13.82
C ASN A 261 15.32 1.66 12.86
N PHE A 262 14.55 0.62 13.28
CA PHE A 262 13.58 -0.03 12.40
C PHE A 262 12.46 0.93 11.96
N MET A 263 12.10 1.92 12.79
CA MET A 263 11.13 2.95 12.44
C MET A 263 11.68 3.86 11.33
N GLU A 264 12.90 4.37 11.49
CA GLU A 264 13.58 5.20 10.51
C GLU A 264 13.71 4.48 9.16
N GLN A 265 13.93 3.16 9.19
CA GLN A 265 14.05 2.31 8.01
C GLN A 265 12.69 1.84 7.44
N CYS A 266 11.55 2.39 7.91
CA CYS A 266 10.21 2.00 7.48
C CYS A 266 9.90 0.49 7.64
N LYS A 267 10.55 -0.19 8.60
CA LYS A 267 10.33 -1.62 8.87
C LYS A 267 9.06 -1.84 9.70
N VAL A 268 7.95 -1.37 9.14
CA VAL A 268 6.62 -1.43 9.74
C VAL A 268 5.64 -2.06 8.78
N MET A 269 4.87 -3.03 9.27
CA MET A 269 3.79 -3.70 8.54
C MET A 269 2.48 -3.52 9.29
N VAL A 270 1.40 -3.36 8.54
CA VAL A 270 0.03 -3.27 9.06
C VAL A 270 -0.80 -4.41 8.49
N ILE A 271 -1.50 -5.14 9.37
CA ILE A 271 -2.37 -6.24 8.99
C ILE A 271 -3.79 -5.74 8.92
N LEU A 272 -4.41 -5.89 7.75
CA LEU A 272 -5.80 -5.53 7.47
C LEU A 272 -6.71 -6.77 7.42
N ASP A 273 -8.02 -6.55 7.37
CA ASP A 273 -9.05 -7.59 7.18
C ASP A 273 -9.03 -8.25 5.79
#